data_ff7617b5b6e37e0a1f1e251590fe2a46
#
_entry.id   ff7617b5b6e37e0a1f1e251590fe2a46
#
_cell.length_a   1.000
_cell.length_b   1.000
_cell.length_c   1.000
_cell.angle_alpha   90.00
_cell.angle_beta   90.00
_cell.angle_gamma   90.00
#
_symmetry.space_group_name_H-M   'P 1'
#
loop_
_entity.id
_entity.type
_entity.pdbx_description
1 polymer ?
#
loop_
_entity_poly.entity_id
_entity_poly.type
_entity_poly.pdbx_seq_one_letter_code
_entity_poly.pdbx_strand_id
1 'polypeptide(L)'
;MSGLRENSDQICSVIQVSVKGDPDEFKNWVKNRSSKYILELNEEKLISYEWHFSDDGREATLVELLVDSEGYMQRLKNHMASPIAAEITDLVDFKGWHIYGNAKPDLKEALKPMGATFQNYFFGFNHSI
;
A
#
# COMPACT_ATOMS: atom_id res chain seq x y z
N MET A 1 9.89 -26.71 -16.64
CA MET A 1 8.82 -25.92 -16.11
C MET A 1 9.13 -24.44 -16.18
N SER A 2 8.21 -23.70 -16.64
CA SER A 2 8.35 -22.27 -16.72
C SER A 2 8.01 -21.62 -15.40
N GLY A 3 8.75 -20.62 -14.98
CA GLY A 3 8.34 -19.75 -13.88
C GLY A 3 7.36 -18.66 -14.29
N LEU A 4 6.97 -18.65 -15.56
CA LEU A 4 6.07 -17.65 -16.09
C LEU A 4 4.63 -17.85 -15.61
N ARG A 5 3.96 -16.75 -15.32
CA ARG A 5 2.57 -16.75 -14.84
C ARG A 5 1.69 -15.93 -15.77
N GLU A 6 0.64 -16.56 -16.27
CA GLU A 6 -0.37 -15.87 -17.09
C GLU A 6 -1.42 -15.20 -16.21
N ASN A 7 -1.53 -15.63 -14.96
CA ASN A 7 -2.51 -15.09 -14.02
C ASN A 7 -1.86 -14.85 -12.67
N SER A 8 -2.39 -13.87 -11.97
CA SER A 8 -2.00 -13.59 -10.60
C SER A 8 -3.18 -12.96 -9.87
N ASP A 9 -3.38 -13.37 -8.63
CA ASP A 9 -4.39 -12.76 -7.77
C ASP A 9 -3.80 -11.67 -6.90
N GLN A 10 -2.48 -11.52 -6.90
CA GLN A 10 -1.81 -10.54 -6.05
C GLN A 10 -2.19 -9.11 -6.42
N ILE A 11 -2.30 -8.29 -5.39
CA ILE A 11 -2.57 -6.85 -5.54
C ILE A 11 -1.36 -6.10 -5.00
N CYS A 12 -0.84 -5.18 -5.81
CA CYS A 12 0.21 -4.26 -5.39
C CYS A 12 -0.37 -2.86 -5.32
N SER A 13 -0.27 -2.23 -4.16
CA SER A 13 -0.74 -0.86 -3.95
C SER A 13 0.47 0.06 -3.82
N VAL A 14 0.48 1.12 -4.61
CA VAL A 14 1.55 2.14 -4.59
C VAL A 14 0.91 3.47 -4.27
N ILE A 15 1.23 4.00 -3.09
CA ILE A 15 0.67 5.27 -2.61
C ILE A 15 1.80 6.28 -2.50
N GLN A 16 1.70 7.37 -3.26
CA GLN A 16 2.69 8.43 -3.31
C GLN A 16 2.23 9.61 -2.46
N VAL A 17 3.12 10.14 -1.63
CA VAL A 17 2.81 11.24 -0.73
C VAL A 17 3.93 12.28 -0.72
N SER A 18 3.55 13.52 -0.39
CA SER A 18 4.49 14.59 -0.08
C SER A 18 4.43 14.83 1.43
N VAL A 19 5.58 14.98 2.07
CA VAL A 19 5.68 15.17 3.52
C VAL A 19 5.43 16.64 3.86
N LYS A 20 4.46 16.90 4.73
CA LYS A 20 4.09 18.29 5.07
C LYS A 20 5.09 19.00 5.97
N GLY A 21 5.60 18.29 6.96
CA GLY A 21 6.47 18.88 7.97
C GLY A 21 7.91 18.42 7.85
N ASP A 22 8.53 18.18 8.99
CA ASP A 22 9.91 17.72 9.05
C ASP A 22 10.02 16.29 8.54
N PRO A 23 10.83 16.02 7.49
CA PRO A 23 11.02 14.67 6.98
C PRO A 23 11.49 13.68 8.04
N ASP A 24 12.34 14.08 8.96
CA ASP A 24 12.86 13.20 9.99
C ASP A 24 11.76 12.78 10.98
N GLU A 25 10.85 13.68 11.29
CA GLU A 25 9.70 13.37 12.13
C GLU A 25 8.78 12.35 11.45
N PHE A 26 8.54 12.51 10.15
CA PHE A 26 7.73 11.57 9.41
C PHE A 26 8.41 10.20 9.32
N LYS A 27 9.72 10.16 9.08
CA LYS A 27 10.47 8.91 9.07
C LYS A 27 10.39 8.20 10.42
N ASN A 28 10.48 8.96 11.50
CA ASN A 28 10.34 8.41 12.84
C ASN A 28 8.94 7.82 13.07
N TRP A 29 7.91 8.53 12.61
CA TRP A 29 6.54 8.04 12.70
C TRP A 29 6.34 6.75 11.91
N VAL A 30 6.88 6.67 10.69
CA VAL A 30 6.82 5.46 9.87
C VAL A 30 7.49 4.30 10.59
N LYS A 31 8.68 4.53 11.15
CA LYS A 31 9.50 3.49 11.74
C LYS A 31 8.97 3.02 13.08
N ASN A 32 8.57 3.94 13.94
CA ASN A 32 8.26 3.63 15.34
C ASN A 32 6.77 3.57 15.66
N ARG A 33 5.93 4.07 14.76
CA ARG A 33 4.48 4.09 14.98
C ARG A 33 3.75 3.26 13.92
N SER A 34 3.73 3.73 12.67
CA SER A 34 2.91 3.12 11.62
C SER A 34 3.32 1.68 11.32
N SER A 35 4.59 1.44 11.07
CA SER A 35 5.05 0.10 10.70
C SER A 35 4.84 -0.91 11.82
N LYS A 36 5.10 -0.50 13.05
CA LYS A 36 4.87 -1.38 14.20
C LYS A 36 3.40 -1.70 14.39
N TYR A 37 2.54 -0.69 14.26
CA TYR A 37 1.11 -0.87 14.39
C TYR A 37 0.59 -1.87 13.36
N ILE A 38 0.97 -1.67 12.08
CA ILE A 38 0.51 -2.55 11.00
C ILE A 38 1.03 -3.97 11.19
N LEU A 39 2.30 -4.12 11.57
CA LEU A 39 2.88 -5.44 11.80
C LEU A 39 2.14 -6.19 12.91
N GLU A 40 1.78 -5.51 13.97
CA GLU A 40 1.10 -6.11 15.12
C GLU A 40 -0.33 -6.53 14.83
N LEU A 41 -0.96 -5.96 13.79
CA LEU A 41 -2.28 -6.41 13.35
C LEU A 41 -2.24 -7.84 12.79
N ASN A 42 -1.07 -8.28 12.34
CA ASN A 42 -0.86 -9.64 11.85
C ASN A 42 -1.87 -10.05 10.78
N GLU A 43 -2.02 -9.20 9.77
CA GLU A 43 -2.95 -9.44 8.65
C GLU A 43 -2.44 -10.58 7.78
N GLU A 44 -3.19 -11.66 7.71
CA GLU A 44 -2.76 -12.89 7.03
C GLU A 44 -2.38 -12.71 5.57
N LYS A 45 -3.08 -11.81 4.89
CA LYS A 45 -2.91 -11.64 3.44
C LYS A 45 -2.01 -10.48 3.05
N LEU A 46 -1.45 -9.78 4.03
CA LEU A 46 -0.47 -8.71 3.77
C LEU A 46 0.91 -9.35 3.67
N ILE A 47 1.48 -9.32 2.47
CA ILE A 47 2.80 -9.91 2.20
C ILE A 47 3.90 -8.94 2.59
N SER A 48 3.76 -7.67 2.18
CA SER A 48 4.75 -6.66 2.51
C SER A 48 4.12 -5.29 2.66
N TYR A 49 4.77 -4.46 3.46
CA TYR A 49 4.38 -3.09 3.76
C TYR A 49 5.69 -2.33 3.90
N GLU A 50 6.04 -1.56 2.87
CA GLU A 50 7.37 -0.96 2.81
C GLU A 50 7.30 0.48 2.33
N TRP A 51 8.07 1.34 3.00
CA TRP A 51 8.16 2.75 2.66
C TRP A 51 9.49 3.07 1.99
N HIS A 52 9.43 3.96 1.00
CA HIS A 52 10.59 4.45 0.27
C HIS A 52 10.56 5.98 0.29
N PHE A 53 11.71 6.60 0.44
CA PHE A 53 11.82 8.05 0.52
C PHE A 53 12.78 8.60 -0.53
N SER A 54 12.49 9.79 -1.05
CA SER A 54 13.46 10.56 -1.84
C SER A 54 14.66 10.97 -0.97
N ASP A 55 15.74 11.38 -1.61
CA ASP A 55 16.97 11.73 -0.89
C ASP A 55 16.75 12.84 0.15
N ASP A 56 15.92 13.82 -0.19
CA ASP A 56 15.61 14.92 0.73
C ASP A 56 14.52 14.57 1.74
N GLY A 57 13.92 13.38 1.63
CA GLY A 57 12.88 12.93 2.53
C GLY A 57 11.51 13.59 2.35
N ARG A 58 11.36 14.43 1.35
CA ARG A 58 10.12 15.19 1.15
C ARG A 58 9.06 14.47 0.36
N GLU A 59 9.46 13.46 -0.41
CA GLU A 59 8.56 12.60 -1.14
C GLU A 59 8.72 11.18 -0.63
N ALA A 60 7.61 10.47 -0.47
CA ALA A 60 7.64 9.10 0.01
C ALA A 60 6.62 8.25 -0.74
N THR A 61 6.87 6.95 -0.77
CA THR A 61 5.99 6.00 -1.43
C THR A 61 5.83 4.78 -0.54
N LEU A 62 4.58 4.42 -0.28
CA LEU A 62 4.24 3.18 0.41
C LEU A 62 3.90 2.14 -0.63
N VAL A 63 4.60 1.01 -0.59
CA VAL A 63 4.32 -0.13 -1.45
C VAL A 63 3.81 -1.27 -0.59
N GLU A 64 2.59 -1.71 -0.88
CA GLU A 64 1.97 -2.82 -0.17
C GLU A 64 1.68 -3.94 -1.15
N LEU A 65 2.02 -5.17 -0.78
CA LEU A 65 1.73 -6.35 -1.58
C LEU A 65 0.79 -7.26 -0.81
N LEU A 66 -0.32 -7.62 -1.43
CA LEU A 66 -1.38 -8.44 -0.83
C LEU A 66 -1.56 -9.72 -1.64
N VAL A 67 -1.96 -10.78 -0.96
CA VAL A 67 -2.22 -12.07 -1.59
C VAL A 67 -3.30 -11.95 -2.66
N ASP A 68 -4.34 -11.17 -2.38
CA ASP A 68 -5.48 -11.03 -3.30
C ASP A 68 -6.27 -9.75 -2.97
N SER A 69 -7.33 -9.54 -3.77
CA SER A 69 -8.21 -8.40 -3.63
C SER A 69 -8.91 -8.35 -2.26
N GLU A 70 -9.32 -9.51 -1.76
CA GLU A 70 -9.96 -9.59 -0.45
C GLU A 70 -9.01 -9.21 0.67
N GLY A 71 -7.74 -9.58 0.53
CA GLY A 71 -6.69 -9.17 1.46
C GLY A 71 -6.55 -7.67 1.54
N TYR A 72 -6.64 -6.99 0.39
CA TYR A 72 -6.56 -5.53 0.40
C TYR A 72 -7.83 -4.89 0.97
N MET A 73 -9.00 -5.46 0.71
CA MET A 73 -10.23 -4.99 1.36
C MET A 73 -10.10 -5.06 2.87
N GLN A 74 -9.55 -6.14 3.40
CA GLN A 74 -9.32 -6.26 4.84
C GLN A 74 -8.30 -5.23 5.33
N ARG A 75 -7.20 -5.04 4.58
CA ARG A 75 -6.19 -4.02 4.86
C ARG A 75 -6.83 -2.62 4.93
N LEU A 76 -7.68 -2.32 3.98
CA LEU A 76 -8.37 -1.03 3.91
C LEU A 76 -9.30 -0.83 5.12
N LYS A 77 -10.08 -1.85 5.48
CA LYS A 77 -10.97 -1.79 6.64
C LYS A 77 -10.19 -1.57 7.93
N ASN A 78 -9.10 -2.32 8.11
CA ASN A 78 -8.26 -2.17 9.30
C ASN A 78 -7.63 -0.79 9.38
N HIS A 79 -7.20 -0.25 8.23
CA HIS A 79 -6.64 1.10 8.18
C HIS A 79 -7.68 2.14 8.60
N MET A 80 -8.87 2.08 8.01
CA MET A 80 -9.93 3.06 8.29
C MET A 80 -10.40 3.01 9.74
N ALA A 81 -10.29 1.85 10.37
CA ALA A 81 -10.66 1.67 11.77
C ALA A 81 -9.51 2.02 12.74
N SER A 82 -8.32 2.31 12.22
CA SER A 82 -7.12 2.52 13.04
C SER A 82 -6.86 4.00 13.28
N PRO A 83 -6.11 4.34 14.35
CA PRO A 83 -5.66 5.72 14.56
C PRO A 83 -4.66 6.18 13.49
N ILE A 84 -4.01 5.25 12.79
CA ILE A 84 -3.04 5.56 11.74
C ILE A 84 -3.69 6.39 10.62
N ALA A 85 -4.95 6.10 10.27
CA ALA A 85 -5.65 6.81 9.20
C ALA A 85 -5.74 8.32 9.46
N ALA A 86 -6.07 8.69 10.69
CA ALA A 86 -6.15 10.11 11.06
C ALA A 86 -4.77 10.73 11.16
N GLU A 87 -3.82 10.00 11.74
CA GLU A 87 -2.46 10.50 11.95
C GLU A 87 -1.76 10.82 10.64
N ILE A 88 -1.85 9.92 9.65
CA ILE A 88 -1.15 10.13 8.38
C ILE A 88 -1.68 11.34 7.63
N THR A 89 -2.97 11.59 7.74
CA THR A 89 -3.61 12.73 7.07
C THR A 89 -3.02 14.07 7.52
N ASP A 90 -2.57 14.14 8.77
CA ASP A 90 -1.93 15.33 9.31
C ASP A 90 -0.46 15.48 8.88
N LEU A 91 0.14 14.40 8.43
CA LEU A 91 1.58 14.35 8.17
C LEU A 91 1.94 14.48 6.70
N VAL A 92 1.04 14.15 5.79
CA VAL A 92 1.32 14.14 4.36
C VAL A 92 0.17 14.65 3.52
N ASP A 93 0.50 15.03 2.26
CA ASP A 93 -0.46 15.23 1.19
C ASP A 93 -0.40 14.02 0.28
N PHE A 94 -1.55 13.43 -0.05
CA PHE A 94 -1.60 12.29 -0.96
C PHE A 94 -1.49 12.78 -2.41
N LYS A 95 -0.55 12.20 -3.16
CA LYS A 95 -0.24 12.61 -4.54
C LYS A 95 -0.65 11.59 -5.59
N GLY A 96 -0.71 10.33 -5.23
CA GLY A 96 -1.11 9.30 -6.18
C GLY A 96 -1.42 8.00 -5.47
N TRP A 97 -2.31 7.21 -6.06
CA TRP A 97 -2.69 5.91 -5.54
C TRP A 97 -2.91 4.99 -6.73
N HIS A 98 -2.04 4.02 -6.87
CA HIS A 98 -2.06 3.12 -8.04
C HIS A 98 -2.20 1.68 -7.56
N ILE A 99 -3.15 0.98 -8.17
CA ILE A 99 -3.40 -0.43 -7.86
C ILE A 99 -3.02 -1.27 -9.07
N TYR A 100 -2.10 -2.18 -8.87
CA TYR A 100 -1.65 -3.11 -9.90
C TYR A 100 -2.11 -4.51 -9.54
N GLY A 101 -2.76 -5.19 -10.48
CA GLY A 101 -3.32 -6.50 -10.28
C GLY A 101 -4.81 -6.53 -10.55
N ASN A 102 -5.38 -7.73 -10.52
CA ASN A 102 -6.78 -7.94 -10.89
C ASN A 102 -7.71 -7.65 -9.72
N ALA A 103 -7.89 -6.37 -9.42
CA ALA A 103 -8.78 -5.94 -8.35
C ALA A 103 -10.23 -6.30 -8.68
N LYS A 104 -10.93 -6.84 -7.71
CA LYS A 104 -12.35 -7.17 -7.86
C LYS A 104 -13.20 -5.90 -7.82
N PRO A 105 -14.46 -5.97 -8.33
CA PRO A 105 -15.31 -4.78 -8.40
C PRO A 105 -15.52 -4.05 -7.08
N ASP A 106 -15.64 -4.77 -5.96
CA ASP A 106 -15.83 -4.16 -4.64
C ASP A 106 -14.62 -3.31 -4.23
N LEU A 107 -13.41 -3.81 -4.50
CA LEU A 107 -12.19 -3.05 -4.22
C LEU A 107 -12.10 -1.81 -5.10
N LYS A 108 -12.41 -1.94 -6.39
CA LYS A 108 -12.42 -0.80 -7.29
C LYS A 108 -13.40 0.27 -6.84
N GLU A 109 -14.62 -0.14 -6.44
CA GLU A 109 -15.61 0.80 -5.95
C GLU A 109 -15.17 1.51 -4.67
N ALA A 110 -14.51 0.79 -3.77
CA ALA A 110 -14.02 1.37 -2.52
C ALA A 110 -12.93 2.41 -2.74
N LEU A 111 -12.06 2.20 -3.73
CA LEU A 111 -10.89 3.05 -3.93
C LEU A 111 -11.06 4.14 -4.98
N LYS A 112 -12.02 4.03 -5.90
CA LYS A 112 -12.27 5.08 -6.90
C LYS A 112 -12.51 6.45 -6.30
N PRO A 113 -13.34 6.60 -5.27
CA PRO A 113 -13.56 7.91 -4.66
C PRO A 113 -12.29 8.52 -4.06
N MET A 114 -11.29 7.71 -3.78
CA MET A 114 -10.01 8.16 -3.25
C MET A 114 -9.00 8.52 -4.34
N GLY A 115 -9.43 8.47 -5.61
CA GLY A 115 -8.57 8.82 -6.73
C GLY A 115 -7.64 7.72 -7.21
N ALA A 116 -7.89 6.48 -6.81
CA ALA A 116 -7.03 5.37 -7.21
C ALA A 116 -7.19 5.04 -8.69
N THR A 117 -6.08 4.65 -9.32
CA THR A 117 -6.06 4.13 -10.69
C THR A 117 -5.77 2.63 -10.64
N PHE A 118 -6.18 1.92 -11.70
CA PHE A 118 -6.11 0.46 -11.72
C PHE A 118 -5.51 -0.04 -13.02
N GLN A 119 -4.60 -1.03 -12.91
CA GLN A 119 -4.08 -1.74 -14.07
C GLN A 119 -4.10 -3.24 -13.77
N ASN A 120 -4.63 -4.00 -14.71
CA ASN A 120 -4.76 -5.45 -14.56
C ASN A 120 -3.43 -6.16 -14.76
N TYR A 121 -3.27 -7.29 -14.08
CA TYR A 121 -2.13 -8.15 -14.32
C TYR A 121 -2.14 -8.65 -15.76
N PHE A 122 -0.99 -8.68 -16.39
CA PHE A 122 -0.87 -9.20 -17.76
C PHE A 122 -0.01 -10.46 -17.80
N PHE A 123 1.25 -10.38 -17.41
CA PHE A 123 2.16 -11.51 -17.60
C PHE A 123 3.48 -11.23 -16.92
N GLY A 124 4.15 -12.29 -16.50
CA GLY A 124 5.48 -12.16 -15.93
C GLY A 124 5.84 -13.35 -15.06
N PHE A 125 6.73 -13.12 -14.11
CA PHE A 125 7.12 -14.14 -13.16
C PHE A 125 7.58 -13.51 -11.86
N ASN A 126 7.63 -14.31 -10.81
CA ASN A 126 8.09 -13.88 -9.51
C ASN A 126 8.95 -14.99 -8.90
N HIS A 127 10.20 -14.67 -8.64
CA HIS A 127 11.15 -15.65 -8.06
C HIS A 127 11.11 -15.67 -6.53
N SER A 128 10.27 -14.91 -5.91
CA SER A 128 10.28 -14.82 -4.49
C SER A 128 10.14 -16.13 -3.83
N ILE A 129 10.96 -16.24 -3.58
CA ILE A 129 11.21 -16.40 -2.62
C ILE A 129 10.90 -16.59 -1.36
#